data_2fc3d88005ab5c8b3c5866c5966b0da7
#
_entry.id   2fc3d88005ab5c8b3c5866c5966b0da7
#
_cell.length_a   1.000
_cell.length_b   1.000
_cell.length_c   1.000
_cell.angle_alpha   90.00
_cell.angle_beta   90.00
_cell.angle_gamma   90.00
#
_symmetry.space_group_name_H-M   'P 1'
#
loop_
_entity.id
_entity.type
_entity.pdbx_description
1 polymer ?
#
loop_
_entity_poly.entity_id
_entity_poly.type
_entity_poly.pdbx_seq_one_letter_code
_entity_poly.pdbx_strand_id
1 'polypeptide(L)'
;MTQLTLVSVPEPRQPEGIDLRLCSCEQLLDNMPGAPSLIIADPPWSYSQAPGHSANPENHYSAMSDLEIAKLLDRAFDTMEKGRLAMWCTWPKLDDWVKAKASTRWRWRYVSGGSWHKVAGQGGTGFHWLGASEWVELSVKGTGLCTEWGALTNAHTSERRKHSEKPVEWMAAWLERWTKPGDLVLDLFAGLGPAARAAARTGRRYVGAEIDPERYRMAVDRLALDAECWR
;
A
#
# COMPACT_ATOMS: atom_id res chain seq x y z
N MET A 1 -5.84 -23.81 -44.18
CA MET A 1 -6.17 -23.09 -42.95
C MET A 1 -5.12 -23.43 -41.92
N THR A 2 -4.15 -22.52 -41.68
CA THR A 2 -3.06 -22.77 -40.75
C THR A 2 -3.55 -22.40 -39.35
N GLN A 3 -3.66 -23.37 -38.49
CA GLN A 3 -4.05 -23.21 -37.10
C GLN A 3 -2.90 -22.49 -36.39
N LEU A 4 -3.11 -21.23 -36.03
CA LEU A 4 -2.21 -20.48 -35.16
C LEU A 4 -2.25 -21.12 -33.77
N THR A 5 -1.23 -21.88 -33.42
CA THR A 5 -1.01 -22.36 -32.07
C THR A 5 -0.69 -21.14 -31.18
N LEU A 6 -1.60 -20.77 -30.29
CA LEU A 6 -1.34 -19.78 -29.27
C LEU A 6 -0.22 -20.33 -28.38
N VAL A 7 0.99 -19.81 -28.57
CA VAL A 7 2.09 -20.02 -27.62
C VAL A 7 1.70 -19.31 -26.33
N SER A 8 1.40 -20.07 -25.28
CA SER A 8 1.19 -19.49 -23.96
C SER A 8 2.49 -18.85 -23.50
N VAL A 9 2.50 -17.52 -23.45
CA VAL A 9 3.61 -16.80 -22.81
C VAL A 9 3.57 -17.22 -21.34
N PRO A 10 4.66 -17.78 -20.79
CA PRO A 10 4.67 -18.14 -19.37
C PRO A 10 4.47 -16.88 -18.53
N GLU A 11 3.63 -16.97 -17.50
CA GLU A 11 3.47 -15.85 -16.57
C GLU A 11 4.82 -15.48 -15.98
N PRO A 12 5.15 -14.18 -15.89
CA PRO A 12 6.40 -13.73 -15.33
C PRO A 12 6.49 -14.20 -13.88
N ARG A 13 7.63 -14.80 -13.51
CA ARG A 13 7.84 -15.33 -12.16
C ARG A 13 8.09 -14.19 -11.18
N GLN A 14 7.38 -14.23 -10.10
CA GLN A 14 7.63 -13.33 -8.98
C GLN A 14 8.98 -13.68 -8.32
N PRO A 15 9.71 -12.68 -7.76
CA PRO A 15 10.93 -12.94 -7.00
C PRO A 15 10.68 -13.85 -5.79
N GLU A 16 11.71 -14.57 -5.36
CA GLU A 16 11.62 -15.41 -4.17
C GLU A 16 11.18 -14.58 -2.94
N GLY A 17 10.26 -15.13 -2.16
CA GLY A 17 9.71 -14.46 -0.97
C GLY A 17 8.62 -13.43 -1.25
N ILE A 18 8.29 -13.15 -2.51
CA ILE A 18 7.21 -12.24 -2.91
C ILE A 18 6.01 -13.07 -3.39
N ASP A 19 4.86 -12.83 -2.77
CA ASP A 19 3.59 -13.50 -3.04
C ASP A 19 2.50 -12.43 -3.27
N LEU A 20 2.48 -11.85 -4.47
CA LEU A 20 1.42 -10.96 -4.92
C LEU A 20 0.30 -11.81 -5.52
N ARG A 21 -0.94 -11.62 -5.06
CA ARG A 21 -2.10 -12.42 -5.43
C ARG A 21 -3.16 -11.60 -6.13
N LEU A 22 -3.74 -12.16 -7.18
CA LEU A 22 -4.96 -11.63 -7.80
C LEU A 22 -6.17 -12.09 -6.98
N CYS A 23 -6.51 -11.34 -5.95
CA CYS A 23 -7.62 -11.64 -5.05
C CYS A 23 -8.09 -10.39 -4.30
N SER A 24 -9.21 -10.49 -3.59
CA SER A 24 -9.63 -9.42 -2.67
C SER A 24 -8.79 -9.42 -1.39
N CYS A 25 -8.77 -8.28 -0.70
CA CYS A 25 -8.10 -8.14 0.60
C CYS A 25 -8.70 -9.06 1.67
N GLU A 26 -10.01 -9.34 1.62
CA GLU A 26 -10.68 -10.28 2.52
C GLU A 26 -10.19 -11.72 2.28
N GLN A 27 -10.11 -12.15 1.01
CA GLN A 27 -9.59 -13.47 0.63
C GLN A 27 -8.13 -13.63 1.05
N LEU A 28 -7.33 -12.55 0.94
CA LEU A 28 -5.96 -12.57 1.42
C LEU A 28 -5.89 -12.77 2.93
N LEU A 29 -6.70 -12.02 3.71
CA LEU A 29 -6.74 -12.14 5.17
C LEU A 29 -7.20 -13.53 5.64
N ASP A 30 -8.08 -14.20 4.89
CA ASP A 30 -8.51 -15.58 5.18
C ASP A 30 -7.40 -16.62 4.93
N ASN A 31 -6.41 -16.28 4.09
CA ASN A 31 -5.37 -17.21 3.62
C ASN A 31 -3.96 -16.67 3.85
N MET A 32 -3.73 -16.09 5.01
CA MET A 32 -2.42 -15.53 5.40
C MET A 32 -1.36 -16.63 5.53
N PRO A 33 -0.15 -16.45 4.96
CA PRO A 33 0.95 -17.42 5.07
C PRO A 33 1.71 -17.33 6.40
N GLY A 34 1.29 -16.44 7.30
CA GLY A 34 1.92 -16.22 8.60
C GLY A 34 1.59 -14.84 9.17
N ALA A 35 2.10 -14.57 10.36
CA ALA A 35 1.91 -13.29 11.03
C ALA A 35 2.83 -12.21 10.44
N PRO A 36 2.30 -11.06 9.96
CA PRO A 36 3.12 -9.97 9.45
C PRO A 36 3.73 -9.14 10.58
N SER A 37 4.90 -8.55 10.33
CA SER A 37 5.54 -7.56 11.19
C SER A 37 5.15 -6.12 10.83
N LEU A 38 4.76 -5.92 9.58
CA LEU A 38 4.31 -4.64 9.03
C LEU A 38 3.12 -4.87 8.11
N ILE A 39 2.09 -4.06 8.25
CA ILE A 39 0.99 -3.94 7.30
C ILE A 39 1.14 -2.60 6.59
N ILE A 40 1.07 -2.61 5.27
CA ILE A 40 0.98 -1.43 4.42
C ILE A 40 -0.42 -1.39 3.82
N ALA A 41 -1.05 -0.23 3.82
CA ALA A 41 -2.37 -0.04 3.23
C ALA A 41 -2.45 1.31 2.50
N ASP A 42 -2.82 1.26 1.22
CA ASP A 42 -3.21 2.41 0.41
C ASP A 42 -4.62 2.18 -0.12
N PRO A 43 -5.65 2.34 0.73
CA PRO A 43 -6.99 1.90 0.39
C PRO A 43 -7.62 2.73 -0.74
N PRO A 44 -8.58 2.14 -1.48
CA PRO A 44 -9.32 2.82 -2.54
C PRO A 44 -10.39 3.74 -1.93
N TRP A 45 -9.96 4.91 -1.46
CA TRP A 45 -10.82 5.90 -0.84
C TRP A 45 -11.98 6.32 -1.73
N SER A 46 -13.19 6.34 -1.18
CA SER A 46 -14.33 7.00 -1.83
C SER A 46 -14.25 8.52 -1.59
N TYR A 47 -14.45 9.30 -2.64
CA TYR A 47 -14.51 10.76 -2.55
C TYR A 47 -15.88 11.23 -3.01
N SER A 48 -16.59 11.98 -2.14
CA SER A 48 -17.77 12.72 -2.56
C SER A 48 -17.33 13.86 -3.47
N GLN A 49 -17.68 13.80 -4.75
CA GLN A 49 -17.29 14.85 -5.69
C GLN A 49 -18.46 15.80 -5.97
N ALA A 50 -18.13 17.08 -6.11
CA ALA A 50 -19.07 18.04 -6.68
C ALA A 50 -19.39 17.64 -8.15
N PRO A 51 -20.64 17.78 -8.62
CA PRO A 51 -20.99 17.48 -9.99
C PRO A 51 -20.11 18.25 -10.98
N GLY A 52 -19.51 17.58 -11.95
CA GLY A 52 -18.74 18.18 -13.03
C GLY A 52 -17.22 17.94 -13.00
N HIS A 53 -16.66 17.24 -12.02
CA HIS A 53 -15.25 16.87 -12.05
C HIS A 53 -15.01 15.52 -12.74
N SER A 54 -14.31 15.56 -13.88
CA SER A 54 -13.99 14.40 -14.72
C SER A 54 -12.85 13.52 -14.18
N ALA A 55 -12.16 13.95 -13.13
CA ALA A 55 -11.04 13.22 -12.52
C ALA A 55 -11.51 12.49 -11.25
N ASN A 56 -12.50 11.59 -11.40
CA ASN A 56 -12.90 10.72 -10.32
C ASN A 56 -11.90 9.54 -10.22
N PRO A 57 -11.15 9.39 -9.14
CA PRO A 57 -10.32 8.19 -8.92
C PRO A 57 -11.12 6.89 -8.98
N GLU A 58 -12.42 6.94 -8.66
CA GLU A 58 -13.35 5.81 -8.72
C GLU A 58 -13.53 5.21 -10.11
N ASN A 59 -13.17 5.93 -11.18
CA ASN A 59 -13.21 5.40 -12.54
C ASN A 59 -12.16 4.30 -12.80
N HIS A 60 -11.24 4.08 -11.87
CA HIS A 60 -10.15 3.10 -12.03
C HIS A 60 -10.32 1.85 -11.15
N TYR A 61 -11.15 1.91 -10.09
CA TYR A 61 -11.40 0.77 -9.19
C TYR A 61 -12.66 1.02 -8.35
N SER A 62 -13.23 -0.05 -7.80
CA SER A 62 -14.34 0.05 -6.84
C SER A 62 -13.85 0.69 -5.54
N ALA A 63 -14.36 1.87 -5.22
CA ALA A 63 -14.04 2.57 -3.98
C ALA A 63 -14.66 1.85 -2.77
N MET A 64 -13.97 1.91 -1.64
CA MET A 64 -14.46 1.44 -0.34
C MET A 64 -14.87 2.64 0.53
N SER A 65 -15.91 2.48 1.32
CA SER A 65 -16.25 3.46 2.35
C SER A 65 -15.20 3.48 3.47
N ASP A 66 -15.04 4.62 4.11
CA ASP A 66 -14.08 4.78 5.21
C ASP A 66 -14.34 3.79 6.36
N LEU A 67 -15.62 3.44 6.59
CA LEU A 67 -16.01 2.45 7.59
C LEU A 67 -15.63 1.02 7.20
N GLU A 68 -15.76 0.64 5.92
CA GLU A 68 -15.30 -0.66 5.42
C GLU A 68 -13.80 -0.80 5.56
N ILE A 69 -13.05 0.24 5.19
CA ILE A 69 -11.59 0.29 5.36
C ILE A 69 -11.21 0.13 6.84
N ALA A 70 -11.87 0.85 7.75
CA ALA A 70 -11.59 0.75 9.17
C ALA A 70 -11.88 -0.66 9.74
N LYS A 71 -12.98 -1.30 9.33
CA LYS A 71 -13.31 -2.68 9.72
C LYS A 71 -12.30 -3.69 9.18
N LEU A 72 -11.87 -3.53 7.92
CA LEU A 72 -10.87 -4.39 7.30
C LEU A 72 -9.53 -4.30 8.03
N LEU A 73 -9.07 -3.09 8.34
CA LEU A 73 -7.82 -2.88 9.07
C LEU A 73 -7.91 -3.36 10.53
N ASP A 74 -9.09 -3.27 11.16
CA ASP A 74 -9.31 -3.87 12.48
C ASP A 74 -9.27 -5.41 12.43
N ARG A 75 -9.75 -6.02 11.34
CA ARG A 75 -9.58 -7.44 11.08
C ARG A 75 -8.10 -7.82 10.83
N ALA A 76 -7.38 -7.01 10.07
CA ALA A 76 -5.95 -7.21 9.82
C ALA A 76 -5.12 -7.12 11.12
N PHE A 77 -5.61 -6.40 12.13
CA PHE A 77 -4.99 -6.38 13.46
C PHE A 77 -4.86 -7.77 14.09
N ASP A 78 -5.79 -8.67 13.82
CA ASP A 78 -5.78 -10.02 14.40
C ASP A 78 -4.78 -10.96 13.71
N THR A 79 -4.28 -10.61 12.54
CA THR A 79 -3.29 -11.43 11.80
C THR A 79 -1.87 -11.35 12.37
N MET A 80 -1.59 -10.42 13.28
CA MET A 80 -0.27 -10.25 13.88
C MET A 80 -0.31 -10.29 15.40
N GLU A 81 0.79 -10.68 16.03
CA GLU A 81 0.96 -10.59 17.49
C GLU A 81 1.35 -9.18 17.92
N LYS A 82 2.36 -8.64 17.26
CA LYS A 82 2.85 -7.26 17.39
C LYS A 82 3.39 -6.76 16.07
N GLY A 83 3.31 -5.47 15.82
CA GLY A 83 3.81 -4.90 14.57
C GLY A 83 3.29 -3.50 14.33
N ARG A 84 3.37 -3.09 13.06
CA ARG A 84 3.01 -1.74 12.62
C ARG A 84 1.99 -1.78 11.50
N LEU A 85 1.20 -0.72 11.44
CA LEU A 85 0.36 -0.36 10.30
C LEU A 85 0.86 0.99 9.76
N ALA A 86 1.27 1.01 8.50
CA ALA A 86 1.55 2.22 7.74
C ALA A 86 0.42 2.42 6.72
N MET A 87 -0.44 3.39 6.95
CA MET A 87 -1.61 3.63 6.12
C MET A 87 -1.53 4.97 5.41
N TRP A 88 -1.65 4.92 4.09
CA TRP A 88 -1.72 6.11 3.25
C TRP A 88 -3.09 6.76 3.33
N CYS A 89 -3.10 8.08 3.46
CA CYS A 89 -4.31 8.86 3.49
C CYS A 89 -4.10 10.20 2.78
N THR A 90 -5.15 10.72 2.16
CA THR A 90 -5.14 12.06 1.60
C THR A 90 -5.73 13.06 2.59
N TRP A 91 -5.29 14.30 2.55
CA TRP A 91 -5.74 15.35 3.46
C TRP A 91 -7.27 15.52 3.50
N PRO A 92 -8.01 15.46 2.39
CA PRO A 92 -9.46 15.56 2.41
C PRO A 92 -10.16 14.45 3.18
N LYS A 93 -9.49 13.28 3.36
CA LYS A 93 -10.05 12.12 4.08
C LYS A 93 -9.75 12.10 5.57
N LEU A 94 -8.95 13.04 6.07
CA LEU A 94 -8.49 13.00 7.47
C LEU A 94 -9.64 13.00 8.48
N ASP A 95 -10.61 13.88 8.33
CA ASP A 95 -11.76 13.99 9.25
C ASP A 95 -12.69 12.76 9.16
N ASP A 96 -13.00 12.32 7.93
CA ASP A 96 -13.82 11.14 7.70
C ASP A 96 -13.15 9.87 8.26
N TRP A 97 -11.84 9.76 8.11
CA TRP A 97 -11.06 8.66 8.64
C TRP A 97 -11.06 8.62 10.18
N VAL A 98 -10.92 9.77 10.84
CA VAL A 98 -11.03 9.86 12.29
C VAL A 98 -12.41 9.41 12.78
N LYS A 99 -13.49 9.83 12.11
CA LYS A 99 -14.87 9.42 12.42
C LYS A 99 -15.08 7.93 12.18
N ALA A 100 -14.57 7.39 11.08
CA ALA A 100 -14.66 5.96 10.76
C ALA A 100 -13.99 5.10 11.83
N LYS A 101 -12.77 5.46 12.26
CA LYS A 101 -12.09 4.79 13.38
C LYS A 101 -12.90 4.82 14.67
N ALA A 102 -13.45 5.98 15.01
CA ALA A 102 -14.28 6.13 16.21
C ALA A 102 -15.58 5.30 16.17
N SER A 103 -16.05 4.93 14.98
CA SER A 103 -17.25 4.10 14.77
C SER A 103 -16.96 2.59 14.77
N THR A 104 -15.72 2.19 15.00
CA THR A 104 -15.28 0.78 15.08
C THR A 104 -14.65 0.49 16.45
N ARG A 105 -14.24 -0.78 16.66
CA ARG A 105 -13.43 -1.16 17.83
C ARG A 105 -11.96 -0.88 17.64
N TRP A 106 -11.60 0.23 16.97
CA TRP A 106 -10.24 0.56 16.56
C TRP A 106 -9.21 0.27 17.67
N ARG A 107 -8.33 -0.70 17.44
CA ARG A 107 -7.35 -1.23 18.41
C ARG A 107 -5.92 -0.80 18.12
N TRP A 108 -5.68 -0.21 16.97
CA TRP A 108 -4.38 0.32 16.60
C TRP A 108 -4.08 1.58 17.40
N ARG A 109 -2.90 1.64 17.98
CA ARG A 109 -2.43 2.83 18.70
C ARG A 109 -1.62 3.71 17.75
N TYR A 110 -2.11 4.90 17.45
CA TYR A 110 -1.38 5.90 16.70
C TYR A 110 -0.08 6.27 17.40
N VAL A 111 1.02 6.41 16.65
CA VAL A 111 2.35 6.78 17.18
C VAL A 111 2.92 7.99 16.47
N SER A 112 2.76 8.10 15.16
CA SER A 112 3.36 9.15 14.35
C SER A 112 2.69 9.24 12.99
N GLY A 113 3.13 10.20 12.20
CA GLY A 113 2.75 10.33 10.79
C GLY A 113 3.89 10.87 9.95
N GLY A 114 3.82 10.58 8.67
CA GLY A 114 4.74 11.10 7.67
C GLY A 114 4.01 11.79 6.53
N SER A 115 4.71 12.55 5.71
CA SER A 115 4.16 13.26 4.57
C SER A 115 5.01 13.03 3.32
N TRP A 116 4.36 12.64 2.23
CA TRP A 116 4.97 12.59 0.92
C TRP A 116 4.66 13.84 0.15
N HIS A 117 5.68 14.65 -0.14
CA HIS A 117 5.59 15.83 -0.99
C HIS A 117 5.88 15.47 -2.45
N LYS A 118 4.92 15.74 -3.31
CA LYS A 118 5.02 15.54 -4.76
C LYS A 118 5.65 16.77 -5.37
N VAL A 119 6.82 16.62 -6.00
CA VAL A 119 7.55 17.74 -6.62
C VAL A 119 6.74 18.42 -7.72
N ALA A 120 6.95 19.71 -7.81
CA ALA A 120 6.31 20.78 -8.57
C ALA A 120 5.51 20.42 -9.84
N GLY A 121 4.41 21.13 -10.03
CA GLY A 121 3.57 21.16 -11.24
C GLY A 121 2.48 20.08 -11.31
N GLN A 122 2.36 19.23 -10.31
CA GLN A 122 1.42 18.11 -10.30
C GLN A 122 0.56 18.05 -9.03
N GLY A 123 0.13 19.19 -8.54
CA GLY A 123 -0.91 19.24 -7.52
C GLY A 123 -2.18 18.55 -8.03
N GLY A 124 -2.86 17.79 -7.15
CA GLY A 124 -4.20 17.29 -7.43
C GLY A 124 -5.20 18.46 -7.58
N THR A 125 -6.36 18.18 -8.09
CA THR A 125 -7.47 19.14 -8.14
C THR A 125 -7.95 19.47 -6.72
N GLY A 126 -8.12 20.75 -6.42
CA GLY A 126 -8.69 21.19 -5.15
C GLY A 126 -9.22 22.62 -5.27
N PHE A 127 -10.32 22.91 -4.58
CA PHE A 127 -10.95 24.24 -4.64
C PHE A 127 -10.19 25.31 -3.87
N HIS A 128 -9.57 24.94 -2.76
CA HIS A 128 -8.87 25.87 -1.87
C HIS A 128 -7.35 25.70 -1.93
N TRP A 129 -6.88 24.44 -2.03
CA TRP A 129 -5.47 24.09 -2.06
C TRP A 129 -5.23 23.00 -3.10
N LEU A 130 -4.15 23.11 -3.86
CA LEU A 130 -3.70 22.01 -4.72
C LEU A 130 -3.09 20.93 -3.83
N GLY A 131 -3.55 19.67 -3.99
CA GLY A 131 -3.07 18.53 -3.22
C GLY A 131 -1.63 18.13 -3.61
N ALA A 132 -0.64 18.84 -3.09
CA ALA A 132 0.77 18.58 -3.35
C ALA A 132 1.38 17.51 -2.45
N SER A 133 0.64 17.00 -1.47
CA SER A 133 1.14 15.97 -0.54
C SER A 133 0.07 14.98 -0.14
N GLU A 134 0.53 13.80 0.26
CA GLU A 134 -0.25 12.79 0.95
C GLU A 134 0.41 12.51 2.30
N TRP A 135 -0.34 12.02 3.26
CA TRP A 135 0.21 11.67 4.56
C TRP A 135 0.09 10.17 4.82
N VAL A 136 0.92 9.69 5.72
CA VAL A 136 0.93 8.30 6.17
C VAL A 136 0.69 8.28 7.67
N GLU A 137 -0.33 7.58 8.11
CA GLU A 137 -0.53 7.26 9.51
C GLU A 137 0.35 6.07 9.88
N LEU A 138 1.14 6.20 10.95
CA LEU A 138 1.84 5.10 11.56
C LEU A 138 1.17 4.74 12.88
N SER A 139 0.63 3.54 12.94
CA SER A 139 0.02 2.95 14.12
C SER A 139 0.69 1.64 14.50
N VAL A 140 0.54 1.19 15.75
CA VAL A 140 1.20 -0.01 16.27
C VAL A 140 0.26 -0.90 17.05
N LYS A 141 0.56 -2.20 17.03
CA LYS A 141 0.06 -3.22 17.95
C LYS A 141 1.19 -3.70 18.85
N GLY A 142 0.97 -3.69 20.17
CA GLY A 142 1.98 -4.10 21.16
C GLY A 142 2.92 -2.97 21.55
N THR A 143 3.97 -3.34 22.29
CA THR A 143 4.97 -2.45 22.87
C THR A 143 6.38 -2.86 22.46
N GLY A 144 7.39 -2.01 22.72
CA GLY A 144 8.81 -2.32 22.47
C GLY A 144 9.19 -2.36 20.99
N LEU A 145 8.40 -1.74 20.11
CA LEU A 145 8.62 -1.76 18.66
C LEU A 145 9.64 -0.75 18.16
N CYS A 146 10.09 0.18 18.99
CA CYS A 146 11.12 1.16 18.65
C CYS A 146 12.07 1.31 19.82
N THR A 147 13.23 0.67 19.72
CA THR A 147 14.27 0.69 20.74
C THR A 147 15.49 1.54 20.36
N GLU A 148 15.55 2.00 19.12
CA GLU A 148 16.67 2.77 18.60
C GLU A 148 16.23 4.14 18.13
N TRP A 149 16.95 5.16 18.55
CA TRP A 149 16.87 6.51 17.98
C TRP A 149 17.49 6.46 16.58
N GLY A 150 16.79 6.98 15.58
CA GLY A 150 17.35 7.00 14.26
C GLY A 150 16.40 7.60 13.23
N ALA A 151 17.01 8.29 12.34
CA ALA A 151 16.40 9.28 11.50
C ALA A 151 15.74 8.70 10.24
N LEU A 152 14.58 8.09 10.37
CA LEU A 152 13.62 8.28 9.28
C LEU A 152 13.02 9.66 9.45
N THR A 153 13.26 10.54 8.49
CA THR A 153 12.50 11.78 8.42
C THR A 153 11.05 11.45 8.16
N ASN A 154 10.15 12.12 8.83
CA ASN A 154 8.71 11.98 8.59
C ASN A 154 8.22 12.71 7.34
N ALA A 155 9.13 13.12 6.46
CA ALA A 155 8.85 13.76 5.19
C ALA A 155 9.70 13.13 4.08
N HIS A 156 9.08 12.87 2.94
CA HIS A 156 9.72 12.39 1.73
C HIS A 156 9.31 13.28 0.56
N THR A 157 10.27 13.64 -0.28
CA THR A 157 10.02 14.45 -1.47
C THR A 157 10.48 13.66 -2.69
N SER A 158 9.59 13.42 -3.62
CA SER A 158 9.92 12.78 -4.90
C SER A 158 8.96 13.20 -6.00
N GLU A 159 9.32 12.92 -7.23
CA GLU A 159 8.42 13.13 -8.37
C GLU A 159 7.17 12.25 -8.22
N ARG A 160 6.04 12.83 -8.65
CA ARG A 160 4.81 12.06 -8.79
C ARG A 160 4.98 11.08 -9.94
N ARG A 161 4.82 9.80 -9.66
CA ARG A 161 4.79 8.76 -10.68
C ARG A 161 3.40 8.65 -11.30
N LYS A 162 3.31 8.09 -12.50
CA LYS A 162 2.03 7.82 -13.16
C LYS A 162 1.16 6.91 -12.29
N HIS A 163 -0.15 7.04 -12.40
CA HIS A 163 -1.12 6.18 -11.70
C HIS A 163 -1.06 6.21 -10.17
N SER A 164 -0.66 7.33 -9.56
CA SER A 164 -0.60 7.50 -8.10
C SER A 164 0.32 6.51 -7.38
N GLU A 165 1.31 5.93 -8.09
CA GLU A 165 2.27 5.00 -7.50
C GLU A 165 3.04 5.65 -6.35
N LYS A 166 3.09 4.97 -5.23
CA LYS A 166 3.80 5.45 -4.03
C LYS A 166 5.31 5.27 -4.17
N PRO A 167 6.14 6.07 -3.49
CA PRO A 167 7.60 6.02 -3.62
C PRO A 167 8.18 4.74 -3.01
N VAL A 168 8.76 3.88 -3.86
CA VAL A 168 9.38 2.60 -3.46
C VAL A 168 10.52 2.82 -2.47
N GLU A 169 11.34 3.84 -2.71
CA GLU A 169 12.51 4.18 -1.89
C GLU A 169 12.12 4.52 -0.45
N TRP A 170 11.02 5.24 -0.27
CA TRP A 170 10.54 5.58 1.06
C TRP A 170 9.96 4.36 1.78
N MET A 171 9.21 3.52 1.06
CA MET A 171 8.74 2.24 1.61
C MET A 171 9.91 1.32 1.97
N ALA A 172 10.95 1.23 1.14
CA ALA A 172 12.14 0.45 1.45
C ALA A 172 12.80 0.93 2.75
N ALA A 173 12.93 2.24 2.95
CA ALA A 173 13.44 2.80 4.20
C ALA A 173 12.56 2.45 5.42
N TRP A 174 11.22 2.36 5.26
CA TRP A 174 10.34 1.87 6.33
C TRP A 174 10.60 0.41 6.66
N LEU A 175 10.74 -0.43 5.61
CA LEU A 175 11.00 -1.86 5.80
C LEU A 175 12.34 -2.08 6.51
N GLU A 176 13.37 -1.41 6.08
CA GLU A 176 14.71 -1.49 6.72
C GLU A 176 14.68 -1.05 8.19
N ARG A 177 13.92 -0.01 8.50
CA ARG A 177 13.84 0.56 9.83
C ARG A 177 12.93 -0.22 10.78
N TRP A 178 11.82 -0.75 10.28
CA TRP A 178 10.75 -1.29 11.11
C TRP A 178 10.65 -2.81 11.12
N THR A 179 11.40 -3.48 10.24
CA THR A 179 11.41 -4.94 10.09
C THR A 179 12.83 -5.44 9.90
N LYS A 180 13.01 -6.76 9.92
CA LYS A 180 14.27 -7.44 9.62
C LYS A 180 14.17 -8.21 8.31
N PRO A 181 15.29 -8.54 7.64
CA PRO A 181 15.27 -9.49 6.53
C PRO A 181 14.54 -10.79 6.93
N GLY A 182 13.71 -11.29 6.04
CA GLY A 182 12.84 -12.47 6.28
C GLY A 182 11.52 -12.19 7.00
N ASP A 183 11.33 -11.01 7.62
CA ASP A 183 10.02 -10.63 8.17
C ASP A 183 8.97 -10.52 7.08
N LEU A 184 7.71 -10.87 7.42
CA LEU A 184 6.58 -10.78 6.50
C LEU A 184 5.96 -9.38 6.51
N VAL A 185 5.80 -8.83 5.32
CA VAL A 185 5.05 -7.59 5.04
C VAL A 185 3.73 -7.96 4.39
N LEU A 186 2.62 -7.46 4.93
CA LEU A 186 1.28 -7.58 4.37
C LEU A 186 0.89 -6.29 3.67
N ASP A 187 0.40 -6.39 2.43
CA ASP A 187 -0.14 -5.27 1.65
C ASP A 187 -1.56 -5.60 1.20
N LEU A 188 -2.54 -4.87 1.72
CA LEU A 188 -3.95 -5.16 1.44
C LEU A 188 -4.43 -4.58 0.10
N PHE A 189 -3.68 -3.64 -0.48
CA PHE A 189 -4.06 -2.89 -1.68
C PHE A 189 -2.82 -2.65 -2.55
N ALA A 190 -2.30 -3.70 -3.16
CA ALA A 190 -0.99 -3.71 -3.79
C ALA A 190 -0.82 -2.73 -4.95
N GLY A 191 -1.90 -2.46 -5.70
CA GLY A 191 -1.86 -1.58 -6.86
C GLY A 191 -0.82 -2.03 -7.89
N LEU A 192 0.11 -1.14 -8.21
CA LEU A 192 1.24 -1.42 -9.12
C LEU A 192 2.46 -2.04 -8.42
N GLY A 193 2.30 -2.52 -7.18
CA GLY A 193 3.29 -3.28 -6.44
C GLY A 193 4.47 -2.49 -5.85
N PRO A 194 4.36 -1.21 -5.45
CA PRO A 194 5.50 -0.48 -4.90
C PRO A 194 6.02 -1.08 -3.60
N ALA A 195 5.13 -1.58 -2.72
CA ALA A 195 5.53 -2.24 -1.48
C ALA A 195 6.16 -3.62 -1.74
N ALA A 196 5.67 -4.38 -2.72
CA ALA A 196 6.28 -5.65 -3.14
C ALA A 196 7.71 -5.45 -3.65
N ARG A 197 7.93 -4.41 -4.47
CA ARG A 197 9.25 -4.02 -4.97
C ARG A 197 10.20 -3.62 -3.83
N ALA A 198 9.70 -2.83 -2.87
CA ALA A 198 10.46 -2.46 -1.67
C ALA A 198 10.84 -3.69 -0.83
N ALA A 199 9.92 -4.65 -0.65
CA ALA A 199 10.16 -5.88 0.07
C ALA A 199 11.21 -6.76 -0.60
N ALA A 200 11.10 -6.99 -1.91
CA ALA A 200 12.08 -7.75 -2.69
C ALA A 200 13.49 -7.13 -2.57
N ARG A 201 13.59 -5.82 -2.75
CA ARG A 201 14.86 -5.08 -2.68
C ARG A 201 15.53 -5.17 -1.30
N THR A 202 14.76 -5.28 -0.25
CA THR A 202 15.25 -5.26 1.14
C THR A 202 15.30 -6.64 1.79
N GLY A 203 15.00 -7.71 1.04
CA GLY A 203 15.05 -9.09 1.54
C GLY A 203 13.94 -9.42 2.55
N ARG A 204 12.82 -8.72 2.49
CA ARG A 204 11.62 -9.01 3.29
C ARG A 204 10.70 -9.95 2.52
N ARG A 205 10.03 -10.83 3.24
CA ARG A 205 8.93 -11.59 2.66
C ARG A 205 7.72 -10.66 2.49
N TYR A 206 6.94 -10.91 1.47
CA TYR A 206 5.80 -10.09 1.14
C TYR A 206 4.60 -10.96 0.77
N VAL A 207 3.42 -10.57 1.22
CA VAL A 207 2.16 -11.06 0.70
C VAL A 207 1.24 -9.87 0.44
N GLY A 208 0.63 -9.80 -0.74
CA GLY A 208 -0.24 -8.69 -1.10
C GLY A 208 -1.41 -9.10 -1.98
N ALA A 209 -2.49 -8.32 -1.92
CA ALA A 209 -3.68 -8.47 -2.73
C ALA A 209 -3.83 -7.32 -3.73
N GLU A 210 -4.15 -7.67 -4.97
CA GLU A 210 -4.66 -6.76 -5.98
C GLU A 210 -5.89 -7.40 -6.63
N ILE A 211 -6.98 -6.66 -6.66
CA ILE A 211 -8.25 -7.15 -7.19
C ILE A 211 -8.40 -6.90 -8.70
N ASP A 212 -7.71 -5.90 -9.22
CA ASP A 212 -7.73 -5.53 -10.63
C ASP A 212 -6.70 -6.37 -11.41
N PRO A 213 -7.15 -7.19 -12.39
CA PRO A 213 -6.24 -8.07 -13.15
C PRO A 213 -5.20 -7.31 -13.97
N GLU A 214 -5.50 -6.12 -14.46
CA GLU A 214 -4.56 -5.33 -15.25
C GLU A 214 -3.45 -4.77 -14.36
N ARG A 215 -3.80 -4.19 -13.21
CA ARG A 215 -2.84 -3.70 -12.22
C ARG A 215 -1.98 -4.82 -11.66
N TYR A 216 -2.59 -5.96 -11.34
CA TYR A 216 -1.87 -7.15 -10.92
C TYR A 216 -0.80 -7.55 -11.94
N ARG A 217 -1.17 -7.69 -13.23
CA ARG A 217 -0.21 -8.03 -14.30
C ARG A 217 0.91 -6.99 -14.39
N MET A 218 0.57 -5.70 -14.41
CA MET A 218 1.56 -4.62 -14.43
C MET A 218 2.51 -4.68 -13.23
N ALA A 219 2.03 -5.02 -12.05
CA ALA A 219 2.85 -5.15 -10.85
C ALA A 219 3.81 -6.34 -10.96
N VAL A 220 3.34 -7.50 -11.44
CA VAL A 220 4.17 -8.70 -11.65
C VAL A 220 5.24 -8.45 -12.71
N ASP A 221 4.90 -7.79 -13.82
CA ASP A 221 5.86 -7.43 -14.87
C ASP A 221 6.97 -6.51 -14.33
N ARG A 222 6.62 -5.52 -13.51
CA ARG A 222 7.58 -4.62 -12.86
C ARG A 222 8.49 -5.34 -11.87
N LEU A 223 7.94 -6.26 -11.08
CA LEU A 223 8.72 -7.09 -10.16
C LEU A 223 9.75 -7.94 -10.91
N ALA A 224 9.36 -8.52 -12.05
CA ALA A 224 10.26 -9.31 -12.87
C ALA A 224 11.40 -8.47 -13.46
N LEU A 225 11.10 -7.28 -13.99
CA LEU A 225 12.10 -6.34 -14.53
C LEU A 225 13.09 -5.87 -13.44
N ASP A 226 12.58 -5.52 -12.26
CA ASP A 226 13.44 -5.10 -11.15
C ASP A 226 14.35 -6.23 -10.67
N ALA A 227 13.84 -7.48 -10.63
CA ALA A 227 14.63 -8.64 -10.23
C ALA A 227 15.83 -8.93 -11.17
N GLU A 228 15.75 -8.53 -12.42
CA GLU A 228 16.87 -8.60 -13.36
C GLU A 228 17.95 -7.56 -13.06
N CYS A 229 17.55 -6.39 -12.55
CA CYS A 229 18.47 -5.30 -12.19
C CYS A 229 19.17 -5.50 -10.83
N TRP A 230 18.64 -6.40 -9.96
CA TRP A 230 19.20 -6.64 -8.61
C TRP A 230 20.13 -7.84 -8.53
N ARG A 231 20.37 -8.55 -9.63
CA ARG A 231 21.36 -9.63 -9.76
C ARG A 231 22.72 -9.09 -10.16
#